data_1d3426c47f927c4db8dcbc085116e5df
#
_entry.id   1d3426c47f927c4db8dcbc085116e5df
#
_cell.length_a   1.000
_cell.length_b   1.000
_cell.length_c   1.000
_cell.angle_alpha   90.00
_cell.angle_beta   90.00
_cell.angle_gamma   90.00
#
_symmetry.space_group_name_H-M   'P 1'
#
loop_
_entity.id
_entity.type
_entity.pdbx_description
1 polymer ?
#
loop_
_entity_poly.entity_id
_entity_poly.type
_entity_poly.pdbx_seq_one_letter_code
_entity_poly.pdbx_strand_id
1 'polypeptide(L)'
;MIGSKNKLKIVQTKEITTFAVMKYLFFPLRLIWRIWFYLLIIVSVIVMSPFILVLLSDEKYYDTFWKLMRGWAYFLIYGMGFILRFDREQKLEREKSYVFIANHASLLDPWIMIASSKNPILFVGKKELVKLPLFGFFYKKAVVMVDRKDPASRKKVYARIKKRLDKGLSIAIFPEGLVPTENVVLAPFNNGAFSLSIQYQMPIVPQLYFDAKRFFSWDFFKGRPGIFRAKQLKFIETKGLTIEDKDALKQQSFNLLYNELINDELYMKDTNRPNNEREFKSPL
;
A
#
# COMPACT_ATOMS: atom_id res chain seq x y z
N MET A 1 -3.99 -6.15 53.97
CA MET A 1 -4.47 -5.79 52.62
C MET A 1 -3.86 -4.50 52.02
N ILE A 2 -3.20 -3.63 52.76
CA ILE A 2 -2.65 -2.34 52.30
C ILE A 2 -1.32 -2.50 51.52
N GLY A 3 -0.51 -3.51 51.82
CA GLY A 3 0.80 -3.74 51.17
C GLY A 3 0.77 -4.17 49.68
N SER A 4 -0.33 -4.84 49.27
CA SER A 4 -0.45 -5.30 47.86
C SER A 4 -0.74 -4.17 46.88
N LYS A 5 -1.59 -3.21 47.27
CA LYS A 5 -1.94 -2.03 46.43
C LYS A 5 -0.72 -1.10 46.21
N ASN A 6 0.15 -0.95 47.20
CA ASN A 6 1.36 -0.12 47.07
C ASN A 6 2.42 -0.78 46.19
N LYS A 7 2.59 -2.11 46.24
CA LYS A 7 3.48 -2.82 45.33
C LYS A 7 3.03 -2.71 43.86
N LEU A 8 1.70 -2.84 43.61
CA LEU A 8 1.17 -2.69 42.25
C LEU A 8 1.39 -1.26 41.70
N LYS A 9 1.17 -0.21 42.50
CA LYS A 9 1.43 1.17 42.09
C LYS A 9 2.91 1.41 41.79
N ILE A 10 3.82 0.90 42.60
CA ILE A 10 5.27 1.06 42.39
C ILE A 10 5.72 0.34 41.11
N VAL A 11 5.19 -0.85 40.81
CA VAL A 11 5.49 -1.58 39.57
C VAL A 11 4.96 -0.80 38.36
N GLN A 12 3.70 -0.35 38.38
CA GLN A 12 3.14 0.46 37.31
C GLN A 12 3.90 1.78 37.06
N THR A 13 4.32 2.46 38.16
CA THR A 13 5.09 3.70 38.03
C THR A 13 6.48 3.43 37.44
N LYS A 14 7.15 2.35 37.82
CA LYS A 14 8.46 1.95 37.21
C LYS A 14 8.31 1.59 35.73
N GLU A 15 7.29 0.84 35.35
CA GLU A 15 7.04 0.50 33.95
C GLU A 15 6.77 1.75 33.11
N ILE A 16 5.92 2.69 33.59
CA ILE A 16 5.63 3.95 32.91
C ILE A 16 6.89 4.79 32.76
N THR A 17 7.72 4.87 33.79
CA THR A 17 8.98 5.65 33.76
C THR A 17 9.99 5.01 32.81
N THR A 18 10.12 3.69 32.81
CA THR A 18 11.01 2.96 31.89
C THR A 18 10.57 3.10 30.45
N PHE A 19 9.26 3.02 30.16
CA PHE A 19 8.69 3.26 28.82
C PHE A 19 8.93 4.70 28.34
N ALA A 20 8.75 5.69 29.22
CA ALA A 20 8.99 7.08 28.89
C ALA A 20 10.49 7.33 28.58
N VAL A 21 11.40 6.85 29.42
CA VAL A 21 12.85 6.98 29.21
C VAL A 21 13.28 6.31 27.91
N MET A 22 12.82 5.10 27.64
CA MET A 22 13.10 4.41 26.36
C MET A 22 12.58 5.19 25.15
N LYS A 23 11.39 5.79 25.24
CA LYS A 23 10.82 6.62 24.18
C LYS A 23 11.73 7.80 23.84
N TYR A 24 12.25 8.51 24.84
CA TYR A 24 13.15 9.65 24.65
C TYR A 24 14.54 9.21 24.15
N LEU A 25 15.04 8.07 24.60
CA LEU A 25 16.34 7.54 24.19
C LEU A 25 16.35 7.14 22.71
N PHE A 26 15.26 6.55 22.21
CA PHE A 26 15.14 6.12 20.80
C PHE A 26 14.65 7.22 19.86
N PHE A 27 14.23 8.37 20.38
CA PHE A 27 13.73 9.48 19.57
C PHE A 27 14.75 9.98 18.53
N PRO A 28 16.02 10.29 18.88
CA PRO A 28 16.98 10.75 17.89
C PRO A 28 17.29 9.70 16.83
N LEU A 29 17.36 8.41 17.20
CA LEU A 29 17.57 7.33 16.24
C LEU A 29 16.41 7.21 15.23
N ARG A 30 15.17 7.37 15.70
CA ARG A 30 13.99 7.37 14.81
C ARG A 30 13.99 8.59 13.90
N LEU A 31 14.36 9.75 14.40
CA LEU A 31 14.46 10.97 13.60
C LEU A 31 15.53 10.80 12.49
N ILE A 32 16.73 10.33 12.84
CA ILE A 32 17.81 10.06 11.89
C ILE A 32 17.34 9.05 10.83
N TRP A 33 16.69 7.98 11.24
CA TRP A 33 16.16 6.97 10.33
C TRP A 33 15.06 7.51 9.40
N ARG A 34 14.21 8.42 9.87
CA ARG A 34 13.21 9.11 9.04
C ARG A 34 13.86 10.07 8.04
N ILE A 35 14.86 10.82 8.46
CA ILE A 35 15.64 11.70 7.58
C ILE A 35 16.36 10.86 6.53
N TRP A 36 16.95 9.73 6.92
CA TRP A 36 17.57 8.76 6.01
C TRP A 36 16.61 8.31 4.90
N PHE A 37 15.36 8.02 5.23
CA PHE A 37 14.33 7.67 4.24
C PHE A 37 14.16 8.75 3.18
N TYR A 38 14.00 10.00 3.59
CA TYR A 38 13.82 11.09 2.64
C TYR A 38 15.07 11.34 1.80
N LEU A 39 16.25 11.26 2.40
CA LEU A 39 17.52 11.33 1.68
C LEU A 39 17.64 10.20 0.66
N LEU A 40 17.33 8.96 1.06
CA LEU A 40 17.38 7.80 0.18
C LEU A 40 16.45 7.98 -1.03
N ILE A 41 15.22 8.46 -0.82
CA ILE A 41 14.29 8.76 -1.92
C ILE A 41 14.82 9.89 -2.79
N ILE A 42 15.19 11.04 -2.23
CA ILE A 42 15.61 12.22 -2.99
C ILE A 42 16.84 11.88 -3.84
N VAL A 43 17.87 11.31 -3.23
CA VAL A 43 19.10 10.94 -3.93
C VAL A 43 18.83 9.92 -5.03
N SER A 44 18.05 8.87 -4.71
CA SER A 44 17.73 7.84 -5.69
C SER A 44 16.84 8.35 -6.83
N VAL A 45 15.90 9.27 -6.58
CA VAL A 45 15.12 9.94 -7.63
C VAL A 45 16.04 10.73 -8.56
N ILE A 46 16.98 11.50 -8.02
CA ILE A 46 17.93 12.28 -8.83
C ILE A 46 18.78 11.34 -9.71
N VAL A 47 19.34 10.29 -9.11
CA VAL A 47 20.18 9.32 -9.84
C VAL A 47 19.38 8.53 -10.89
N MET A 48 18.15 8.13 -10.56
CA MET A 48 17.32 7.35 -11.47
C MET A 48 16.65 8.20 -12.56
N SER A 49 16.53 9.52 -12.35
CA SER A 49 15.78 10.41 -13.25
C SER A 49 16.22 10.33 -14.73
N PRO A 50 17.51 10.38 -15.11
CA PRO A 50 17.90 10.29 -16.51
C PRO A 50 17.51 8.95 -17.14
N PHE A 51 17.67 7.85 -16.42
CA PHE A 51 17.29 6.52 -16.91
C PHE A 51 15.79 6.41 -17.10
N ILE A 52 15.00 6.90 -16.14
CA ILE A 52 13.52 6.91 -16.21
C ILE A 52 13.06 7.75 -17.41
N LEU A 53 13.69 8.91 -17.68
CA LEU A 53 13.33 9.75 -18.80
C LEU A 53 13.54 9.04 -20.14
N VAL A 54 14.68 8.38 -20.31
CA VAL A 54 14.98 7.60 -21.52
C VAL A 54 14.01 6.43 -21.67
N LEU A 55 13.76 5.68 -20.59
CA LEU A 55 12.89 4.51 -20.63
C LEU A 55 11.40 4.85 -20.77
N LEU A 56 10.97 6.05 -20.41
CA LEU A 56 9.60 6.53 -20.61
C LEU A 56 9.43 7.33 -21.91
N SER A 57 10.46 7.48 -22.74
CA SER A 57 10.38 8.17 -24.03
C SER A 57 9.59 7.36 -25.06
N ASP A 58 9.69 6.02 -25.01
CA ASP A 58 8.99 5.12 -25.91
C ASP A 58 8.40 3.92 -25.12
N GLU A 59 7.18 3.53 -25.47
CA GLU A 59 6.48 2.43 -24.82
C GLU A 59 7.18 1.07 -25.01
N LYS A 60 8.03 0.88 -26.00
CA LYS A 60 8.82 -0.36 -26.21
C LYS A 60 9.80 -0.63 -25.06
N TYR A 61 10.21 0.43 -24.32
CA TYR A 61 11.09 0.28 -23.17
C TYR A 61 10.36 0.00 -21.85
N TYR A 62 9.03 -0.11 -21.87
CA TYR A 62 8.25 -0.20 -20.64
C TYR A 62 8.61 -1.43 -19.78
N ASP A 63 8.92 -2.57 -20.38
CA ASP A 63 9.40 -3.76 -19.65
C ASP A 63 10.72 -3.49 -18.94
N THR A 64 11.66 -2.80 -19.61
CA THR A 64 12.94 -2.41 -19.02
C THR A 64 12.74 -1.39 -17.92
N PHE A 65 11.86 -0.41 -18.13
CA PHE A 65 11.43 0.54 -17.10
C PHE A 65 10.86 -0.19 -15.89
N TRP A 66 10.00 -1.18 -16.09
CA TRP A 66 9.41 -1.94 -14.99
C TRP A 66 10.45 -2.75 -14.20
N LYS A 67 11.41 -3.37 -14.87
CA LYS A 67 12.54 -4.07 -14.21
C LYS A 67 13.37 -3.10 -13.37
N LEU A 68 13.65 -1.91 -13.90
CA LEU A 68 14.35 -0.84 -13.17
C LEU A 68 13.55 -0.41 -11.93
N MET A 69 12.25 -0.15 -12.08
CA MET A 69 11.37 0.24 -10.97
C MET A 69 11.31 -0.82 -9.88
N ARG A 70 11.28 -2.10 -10.25
CA ARG A 70 11.34 -3.20 -9.28
C ARG A 70 12.68 -3.26 -8.54
N GLY A 71 13.78 -3.13 -9.26
CA GLY A 71 15.11 -3.04 -8.65
C GLY A 71 15.20 -1.87 -7.68
N TRP A 72 14.67 -0.72 -8.08
CA TRP A 72 14.61 0.46 -7.23
C TRP A 72 13.71 0.28 -6.00
N ALA A 73 12.57 -0.38 -6.16
CA ALA A 73 11.69 -0.71 -5.02
C ALA A 73 12.40 -1.58 -3.98
N TYR A 74 13.12 -2.61 -4.41
CA TYR A 74 13.95 -3.43 -3.51
C TYR A 74 15.07 -2.62 -2.86
N PHE A 75 15.75 -1.77 -3.63
CA PHE A 75 16.77 -0.88 -3.10
C PHE A 75 16.24 0.02 -1.97
N LEU A 76 15.06 0.62 -2.15
CA LEU A 76 14.42 1.43 -1.12
C LEU A 76 14.03 0.60 0.10
N ILE A 77 13.39 -0.55 -0.11
CA ILE A 77 12.95 -1.43 0.98
C ILE A 77 14.14 -1.89 1.82
N TYR A 78 15.19 -2.41 1.19
CA TYR A 78 16.38 -2.88 1.91
C TYR A 78 17.24 -1.73 2.44
N GLY A 79 17.35 -0.62 1.71
CA GLY A 79 18.06 0.59 2.14
C GLY A 79 17.46 1.24 3.39
N MET A 80 16.17 0.98 3.65
CA MET A 80 15.47 1.35 4.89
C MET A 80 15.67 0.35 6.03
N GLY A 81 16.37 -0.77 5.78
CA GLY A 81 16.57 -1.83 6.75
C GLY A 81 15.37 -2.77 6.90
N PHE A 82 14.49 -2.83 5.89
CA PHE A 82 13.41 -3.82 5.87
C PHE A 82 13.85 -5.09 5.15
N ILE A 83 13.42 -6.23 5.69
CA ILE A 83 13.50 -7.54 5.03
C ILE A 83 12.09 -7.90 4.59
N LEU A 84 11.81 -7.86 3.30
CA LEU A 84 10.49 -8.17 2.77
C LEU A 84 10.27 -9.69 2.75
N ARG A 85 9.28 -10.15 3.53
CA ARG A 85 8.70 -11.50 3.42
C ARG A 85 7.38 -11.39 2.69
N PHE A 86 7.35 -11.95 1.49
CA PHE A 86 6.19 -11.88 0.62
C PHE A 86 5.68 -13.27 0.29
N ASP A 87 4.57 -13.65 0.91
CA ASP A 87 3.90 -14.93 0.69
C ASP A 87 2.90 -14.84 -0.46
N ARG A 88 2.77 -15.90 -1.26
CA ARG A 88 1.85 -15.96 -2.39
C ARG A 88 1.03 -17.24 -2.34
N GLU A 89 -0.28 -17.09 -2.32
CA GLU A 89 -1.19 -18.23 -2.44
C GLU A 89 -1.39 -18.67 -3.89
N GLN A 90 -1.17 -17.77 -4.85
CA GLN A 90 -1.35 -18.04 -6.27
C GLN A 90 -0.28 -17.32 -7.10
N LYS A 91 0.23 -17.99 -8.14
CA LYS A 91 1.24 -17.42 -9.04
C LYS A 91 0.58 -16.56 -10.11
N LEU A 92 1.19 -15.41 -10.40
CA LEU A 92 0.82 -14.58 -11.54
C LEU A 92 1.28 -15.23 -12.84
N GLU A 93 0.39 -15.28 -13.81
CA GLU A 93 0.72 -15.67 -15.18
C GLU A 93 1.41 -14.48 -15.89
N ARG A 94 2.45 -14.78 -16.62
CA ARG A 94 3.14 -13.75 -17.42
C ARG A 94 2.20 -13.28 -18.53
N GLU A 95 2.26 -12.00 -18.85
CA GLU A 95 1.46 -11.37 -19.93
C GLU A 95 -0.06 -11.30 -19.70
N LYS A 96 -0.55 -11.80 -18.56
CA LYS A 96 -1.94 -11.62 -18.15
C LYS A 96 -2.10 -10.35 -17.33
N SER A 97 -3.13 -9.59 -17.63
CA SER A 97 -3.48 -8.36 -16.92
C SER A 97 -4.32 -8.65 -15.68
N TYR A 98 -4.06 -7.90 -14.60
CA TYR A 98 -4.72 -8.04 -13.31
C TYR A 98 -5.08 -6.67 -12.73
N VAL A 99 -6.03 -6.66 -11.81
CA VAL A 99 -6.28 -5.51 -10.93
C VAL A 99 -5.72 -5.83 -9.55
N PHE A 100 -4.60 -5.21 -9.19
CA PHE A 100 -4.02 -5.32 -7.85
C PHE A 100 -4.75 -4.39 -6.90
N ILE A 101 -5.18 -4.93 -5.77
CA ILE A 101 -5.71 -4.16 -4.64
C ILE A 101 -4.93 -4.49 -3.38
N ALA A 102 -4.78 -3.51 -2.48
CA ALA A 102 -4.16 -3.73 -1.17
C ALA A 102 -4.72 -2.74 -0.15
N ASN A 103 -4.55 -3.07 1.14
CA ASN A 103 -4.72 -2.10 2.21
C ASN A 103 -3.65 -1.00 2.10
N HIS A 104 -4.02 0.23 2.44
CA HIS A 104 -3.13 1.39 2.33
C HIS A 104 -2.82 1.98 3.71
N ALA A 105 -1.59 1.81 4.16
CA ALA A 105 -1.21 2.16 5.52
C ALA A 105 0.11 2.95 5.62
N SER A 106 0.88 3.04 4.52
CA SER A 106 2.24 3.57 4.53
C SER A 106 2.65 4.16 3.17
N LEU A 107 3.65 5.03 3.19
CA LEU A 107 4.36 5.48 1.97
C LEU A 107 5.14 4.34 1.29
N LEU A 108 5.37 3.23 1.98
CA LEU A 108 6.06 2.06 1.43
C LEU A 108 5.15 1.15 0.60
N ASP A 109 3.83 1.23 0.77
CA ASP A 109 2.89 0.31 0.13
C ASP A 109 3.03 0.25 -1.41
N PRO A 110 3.15 1.38 -2.14
CA PRO A 110 3.41 1.32 -3.57
C PRO A 110 4.72 0.61 -3.93
N TRP A 111 5.77 0.78 -3.13
CA TRP A 111 7.06 0.14 -3.37
C TRP A 111 7.00 -1.37 -3.15
N ILE A 112 6.25 -1.81 -2.13
CA ILE A 112 6.03 -3.23 -1.88
C ILE A 112 5.22 -3.85 -3.02
N MET A 113 4.20 -3.17 -3.51
CA MET A 113 3.41 -3.61 -4.65
C MET A 113 4.26 -3.71 -5.93
N ILE A 114 5.13 -2.73 -6.20
CA ILE A 114 6.09 -2.77 -7.31
C ILE A 114 7.04 -3.97 -7.17
N ALA A 115 7.63 -4.16 -5.99
CA ALA A 115 8.55 -5.27 -5.73
C ALA A 115 7.87 -6.63 -5.90
N SER A 116 6.59 -6.73 -5.53
CA SER A 116 5.82 -7.98 -5.53
C SER A 116 5.48 -8.53 -6.91
N SER A 117 5.38 -7.68 -7.94
CA SER A 117 4.93 -8.11 -9.27
C SER A 117 6.03 -8.12 -10.32
N LYS A 118 6.14 -9.22 -11.06
CA LYS A 118 6.96 -9.29 -12.27
C LYS A 118 6.24 -8.68 -13.48
N ASN A 119 4.90 -8.70 -13.48
CA ASN A 119 4.10 -8.10 -14.53
C ASN A 119 4.12 -6.58 -14.35
N PRO A 120 4.25 -5.81 -15.43
CA PRO A 120 4.19 -4.36 -15.34
C PRO A 120 2.85 -3.86 -14.80
N ILE A 121 2.91 -2.92 -13.86
CA ILE A 121 1.72 -2.38 -13.20
C ILE A 121 1.62 -0.88 -13.47
N LEU A 122 0.41 -0.44 -13.79
CA LEU A 122 0.05 0.96 -13.91
C LEU A 122 -0.72 1.39 -12.66
N PHE A 123 -0.19 2.35 -11.92
CA PHE A 123 -0.89 2.88 -10.75
C PHE A 123 -1.98 3.87 -11.15
N VAL A 124 -3.07 3.84 -10.41
CA VAL A 124 -4.11 4.87 -10.47
C VAL A 124 -3.99 5.74 -9.23
N GLY A 125 -3.73 7.02 -9.43
CA GLY A 125 -3.41 7.91 -8.33
C GLY A 125 -4.05 9.29 -8.40
N LYS A 126 -3.86 10.08 -7.35
CA LYS A 126 -4.46 11.41 -7.19
C LYS A 126 -3.76 12.43 -8.10
N LYS A 127 -4.55 13.29 -8.78
CA LYS A 127 -4.05 14.37 -9.64
C LYS A 127 -3.19 15.39 -8.90
N GLU A 128 -3.48 15.62 -7.62
CA GLU A 128 -2.80 16.61 -6.78
C GLU A 128 -1.30 16.33 -6.60
N LEU A 129 -0.89 15.06 -6.65
CA LEU A 129 0.52 14.65 -6.49
C LEU A 129 1.42 15.11 -7.65
N VAL A 130 0.83 15.50 -8.78
CA VAL A 130 1.59 16.10 -9.90
C VAL A 130 2.24 17.43 -9.53
N LYS A 131 1.71 18.12 -8.51
CA LYS A 131 2.23 19.42 -8.05
C LYS A 131 3.53 19.32 -7.27
N LEU A 132 3.92 18.11 -6.84
CA LEU A 132 5.17 17.91 -6.11
C LEU A 132 6.38 18.11 -7.06
N PRO A 133 7.34 18.98 -6.69
CA PRO A 133 8.52 19.23 -7.52
C PRO A 133 9.31 17.93 -7.77
N LEU A 134 9.89 17.79 -8.94
CA LEU A 134 10.59 16.59 -9.44
C LEU A 134 9.69 15.35 -9.52
N PHE A 135 9.09 14.93 -8.41
CA PHE A 135 8.20 13.75 -8.35
C PHE A 135 7.01 13.87 -9.29
N GLY A 136 6.36 15.03 -9.36
CA GLY A 136 5.17 15.25 -10.18
C GLY A 136 5.43 15.05 -11.68
N PHE A 137 6.63 15.34 -12.16
CA PHE A 137 6.99 15.10 -13.54
C PHE A 137 6.99 13.60 -13.89
N PHE A 138 7.63 12.77 -13.06
CA PHE A 138 7.66 11.33 -13.26
C PHE A 138 6.29 10.68 -12.99
N TYR A 139 5.62 11.16 -11.96
CA TYR A 139 4.28 10.71 -11.58
C TYR A 139 3.28 10.90 -12.73
N LYS A 140 3.31 12.04 -13.42
CA LYS A 140 2.45 12.32 -14.59
C LYS A 140 2.67 11.33 -15.74
N LYS A 141 3.89 10.81 -15.90
CA LYS A 141 4.21 9.83 -16.95
C LYS A 141 3.93 8.40 -16.55
N ALA A 142 4.14 8.04 -15.28
CA ALA A 142 4.07 6.67 -14.79
C ALA A 142 2.70 6.28 -14.20
N VAL A 143 1.84 7.26 -13.85
CA VAL A 143 0.58 7.03 -13.13
C VAL A 143 -0.60 7.57 -13.93
N VAL A 144 -1.69 6.83 -13.94
CA VAL A 144 -2.97 7.34 -14.46
C VAL A 144 -3.65 8.17 -13.39
N MET A 145 -3.72 9.45 -13.65
CA MET A 145 -4.30 10.41 -12.71
C MET A 145 -5.81 10.45 -12.84
N VAL A 146 -6.49 10.37 -11.71
CA VAL A 146 -7.94 10.51 -11.59
C VAL A 146 -8.27 11.78 -10.83
N ASP A 147 -9.06 12.64 -11.46
CA ASP A 147 -9.81 13.66 -10.75
C ASP A 147 -11.11 13.03 -10.25
N ARG A 148 -11.18 12.78 -8.94
CA ARG A 148 -12.32 12.08 -8.33
C ARG A 148 -13.59 12.92 -8.32
N LYS A 149 -13.45 14.25 -8.43
CA LYS A 149 -14.55 15.20 -8.41
C LYS A 149 -15.20 15.40 -9.80
N ASP A 150 -14.48 15.02 -10.87
CA ASP A 150 -14.92 15.21 -12.24
C ASP A 150 -15.30 13.88 -12.92
N PRO A 151 -16.59 13.64 -13.20
CA PRO A 151 -17.05 12.45 -13.93
C PRO A 151 -16.44 12.32 -15.34
N ALA A 152 -16.20 13.43 -16.04
CA ALA A 152 -15.58 13.42 -17.36
C ALA A 152 -14.12 13.00 -17.30
N SER A 153 -13.40 13.33 -16.22
CA SER A 153 -12.05 12.84 -15.96
C SER A 153 -12.02 11.33 -15.85
N ARG A 154 -13.02 10.71 -15.21
CA ARG A 154 -13.11 9.24 -15.10
C ARG A 154 -13.20 8.57 -16.48
N LYS A 155 -14.01 9.09 -17.39
CA LYS A 155 -14.14 8.56 -18.78
C LYS A 155 -12.80 8.65 -19.54
N LYS A 156 -12.08 9.76 -19.42
CA LYS A 156 -10.74 9.93 -20.03
C LYS A 156 -9.71 8.96 -19.43
N VAL A 157 -9.80 8.69 -18.14
CA VAL A 157 -8.97 7.70 -17.43
C VAL A 157 -9.19 6.31 -18.00
N TYR A 158 -10.43 5.90 -18.18
CA TYR A 158 -10.78 4.59 -18.77
C TYR A 158 -10.15 4.41 -20.17
N ALA A 159 -10.22 5.42 -21.03
CA ALA A 159 -9.62 5.36 -22.36
C ALA A 159 -8.08 5.23 -22.31
N ARG A 160 -7.43 5.93 -21.37
CA ARG A 160 -5.96 5.81 -21.18
C ARG A 160 -5.57 4.45 -20.63
N ILE A 161 -6.33 3.92 -19.68
CA ILE A 161 -6.12 2.59 -19.11
C ILE A 161 -6.28 1.54 -20.21
N LYS A 162 -7.34 1.60 -21.02
CA LYS A 162 -7.59 0.65 -22.09
C LYS A 162 -6.38 0.49 -23.00
N LYS A 163 -5.83 1.61 -23.50
CA LYS A 163 -4.63 1.60 -24.35
C LYS A 163 -3.44 0.86 -23.74
N ARG A 164 -3.32 0.88 -22.40
CA ARG A 164 -2.25 0.23 -21.66
C ARG A 164 -2.56 -1.25 -21.36
N LEU A 165 -3.84 -1.55 -21.09
CA LEU A 165 -4.32 -2.92 -20.89
C LEU A 165 -4.19 -3.76 -22.16
N ASP A 166 -4.50 -3.18 -23.32
CA ASP A 166 -4.32 -3.82 -24.63
C ASP A 166 -2.85 -4.26 -24.88
N LYS A 167 -1.92 -3.76 -24.06
CA LYS A 167 -0.49 -4.13 -24.05
C LYS A 167 -0.10 -5.09 -22.91
N GLY A 168 -1.06 -5.70 -22.23
CA GLY A 168 -0.82 -6.66 -21.15
C GLY A 168 -0.39 -6.03 -19.80
N LEU A 169 -0.55 -4.70 -19.60
CA LEU A 169 -0.25 -4.09 -18.32
C LEU A 169 -1.36 -4.39 -17.31
N SER A 170 -0.95 -4.58 -16.06
CA SER A 170 -1.86 -4.68 -14.92
C SER A 170 -2.16 -3.30 -14.32
N ILE A 171 -3.17 -3.20 -13.48
CA ILE A 171 -3.55 -1.95 -12.78
C ILE A 171 -3.38 -2.15 -11.28
N ALA A 172 -2.91 -1.13 -10.58
CA ALA A 172 -2.84 -1.08 -9.13
C ALA A 172 -3.70 0.05 -8.58
N ILE A 173 -4.58 -0.29 -7.65
CA ILE A 173 -5.47 0.65 -6.97
C ILE A 173 -5.51 0.30 -5.49
N PHE A 174 -5.26 1.30 -4.64
CA PHE A 174 -5.60 1.21 -3.22
C PHE A 174 -7.07 1.61 -3.06
N PRO A 175 -7.98 0.65 -2.84
CA PRO A 175 -9.42 0.91 -2.92
C PRO A 175 -9.94 1.81 -1.79
N GLU A 176 -9.25 1.87 -0.66
CA GLU A 176 -9.52 2.82 0.43
C GLU A 176 -9.44 4.28 -0.06
N GLY A 177 -8.54 4.54 -1.00
CA GLY A 177 -8.38 5.85 -1.62
C GLY A 177 -7.73 6.92 -0.77
N LEU A 178 -7.41 6.61 0.46
CA LEU A 178 -6.65 7.41 1.42
C LEU A 178 -5.88 6.45 2.33
N VAL A 179 -4.93 6.99 3.09
CA VAL A 179 -4.34 6.23 4.20
C VAL A 179 -5.19 6.51 5.44
N PRO A 180 -5.86 5.50 6.00
CA PRO A 180 -6.68 5.68 7.18
C PRO A 180 -5.83 5.97 8.41
N THR A 181 -6.46 6.51 9.45
CA THR A 181 -5.85 6.68 10.78
C THR A 181 -5.40 5.33 11.36
N GLU A 182 -4.43 5.35 12.28
CA GLU A 182 -3.83 4.13 12.82
C GLU A 182 -4.84 3.17 13.46
N ASN A 183 -5.90 3.72 14.04
CA ASN A 183 -6.96 2.94 14.67
C ASN A 183 -8.03 2.37 13.70
N VAL A 184 -7.97 2.58 12.40
CA VAL A 184 -8.85 1.92 11.41
C VAL A 184 -8.17 0.67 10.86
N VAL A 185 -8.75 -0.53 10.97
CA VAL A 185 -8.19 -1.78 10.41
C VAL A 185 -8.11 -1.66 8.90
N LEU A 186 -9.23 -1.37 8.27
CA LEU A 186 -9.39 -1.23 6.84
C LEU A 186 -10.52 -0.22 6.59
N ALA A 187 -10.26 0.82 5.82
CA ALA A 187 -11.29 1.80 5.47
C ALA A 187 -12.21 1.26 4.36
N PRO A 188 -13.46 1.77 4.25
CA PRO A 188 -14.39 1.35 3.22
C PRO A 188 -13.81 1.50 1.80
N PHE A 189 -14.13 0.55 0.93
CA PHE A 189 -13.60 0.52 -0.42
C PHE A 189 -14.42 1.39 -1.37
N ASN A 190 -13.73 2.13 -2.23
CA ASN A 190 -14.29 2.84 -3.37
C ASN A 190 -14.51 1.91 -4.55
N ASN A 191 -15.45 2.24 -5.40
CA ASN A 191 -15.91 1.40 -6.53
C ASN A 191 -14.90 1.26 -7.69
N GLY A 192 -13.89 2.12 -7.79
CA GLY A 192 -13.03 2.25 -8.98
C GLY A 192 -12.33 0.97 -9.41
N ALA A 193 -11.73 0.22 -8.46
CA ALA A 193 -11.05 -1.04 -8.75
C ALA A 193 -12.01 -2.10 -9.29
N PHE A 194 -13.18 -2.22 -8.69
CA PHE A 194 -14.19 -3.24 -9.00
C PHE A 194 -14.87 -2.96 -10.33
N SER A 195 -15.23 -1.70 -10.60
CA SER A 195 -15.76 -1.30 -11.92
C SER A 195 -14.76 -1.57 -13.05
N LEU A 196 -13.47 -1.30 -12.85
CA LEU A 196 -12.42 -1.59 -13.83
C LEU A 196 -12.25 -3.10 -14.03
N SER A 197 -12.21 -3.86 -12.94
CA SER A 197 -12.03 -5.31 -12.97
C SER A 197 -13.17 -5.98 -13.75
N ILE A 198 -14.42 -5.60 -13.50
CA ILE A 198 -15.60 -6.10 -14.23
C ILE A 198 -15.58 -5.65 -15.68
N GLN A 199 -15.34 -4.36 -15.95
CA GLN A 199 -15.38 -3.80 -17.31
C GLN A 199 -14.37 -4.47 -18.25
N TYR A 200 -13.20 -4.85 -17.73
CA TYR A 200 -12.13 -5.48 -18.50
C TYR A 200 -11.98 -6.97 -18.22
N GLN A 201 -12.89 -7.56 -17.44
CA GLN A 201 -12.90 -8.97 -17.06
C GLN A 201 -11.54 -9.44 -16.52
N MET A 202 -10.87 -8.58 -15.74
CA MET A 202 -9.55 -8.85 -15.16
C MET A 202 -9.68 -9.38 -13.74
N PRO A 203 -9.03 -10.51 -13.42
CA PRO A 203 -8.98 -11.00 -12.04
C PRO A 203 -8.41 -9.96 -11.08
N ILE A 204 -8.98 -9.88 -9.89
CA ILE A 204 -8.44 -9.07 -8.79
C ILE A 204 -7.37 -9.88 -8.07
N VAL A 205 -6.22 -9.24 -7.81
CA VAL A 205 -5.11 -9.77 -7.00
C VAL A 205 -5.10 -9.03 -5.66
N PRO A 206 -5.70 -9.61 -4.61
CA PRO A 206 -5.69 -8.99 -3.29
C PRO A 206 -4.32 -9.16 -2.64
N GLN A 207 -3.77 -8.06 -2.10
CA GLN A 207 -2.54 -8.07 -1.32
C GLN A 207 -2.77 -7.47 0.06
N LEU A 208 -1.96 -7.90 1.02
CA LEU A 208 -2.00 -7.47 2.41
C LEU A 208 -0.61 -7.05 2.85
N TYR A 209 -0.54 -5.90 3.51
CA TYR A 209 0.66 -5.33 4.09
C TYR A 209 0.48 -5.22 5.61
N PHE A 210 0.86 -6.29 6.33
CA PHE A 210 0.59 -6.42 7.76
C PHE A 210 1.36 -5.42 8.62
N ASP A 211 2.61 -5.16 8.26
CA ASP A 211 3.51 -4.40 9.12
C ASP A 211 3.69 -2.93 8.69
N ALA A 212 2.91 -2.46 7.71
CA ALA A 212 3.03 -1.11 7.17
C ALA A 212 2.83 -0.01 8.23
N LYS A 213 1.80 -0.13 9.07
CA LYS A 213 1.53 0.79 10.18
C LYS A 213 2.58 0.70 11.28
N ARG A 214 3.09 -0.50 11.54
CA ARG A 214 4.06 -0.78 12.60
C ARG A 214 5.43 -0.21 12.29
N PHE A 215 5.92 -0.45 11.07
CA PHE A 215 7.29 -0.14 10.71
C PHE A 215 7.45 1.21 10.03
N PHE A 216 6.46 1.68 9.29
CA PHE A 216 6.53 2.97 8.62
C PHE A 216 5.17 3.70 8.61
N SER A 217 4.68 4.01 9.81
CA SER A 217 3.47 4.80 10.05
C SER A 217 3.57 6.21 9.45
N TRP A 218 2.42 6.85 9.23
CA TRP A 218 2.32 8.28 8.93
C TRP A 218 2.73 9.16 10.11
N ASP A 219 2.67 8.66 11.35
CA ASP A 219 3.27 9.34 12.48
C ASP A 219 4.79 9.37 12.30
N PHE A 220 5.33 10.58 12.12
CA PHE A 220 6.74 10.81 11.78
C PHE A 220 7.71 10.18 12.81
N PHE A 221 7.31 10.14 14.06
CA PHE A 221 8.15 9.65 15.15
C PHE A 221 7.94 8.18 15.49
N LYS A 222 7.09 7.49 14.74
CA LYS A 222 6.88 6.04 14.86
C LYS A 222 7.56 5.29 13.73
N GLY A 223 7.90 4.06 14.01
CA GLY A 223 8.49 3.14 13.07
C GLY A 223 9.90 2.71 13.42
N ARG A 224 10.35 1.69 12.72
CA ARG A 224 11.68 1.08 12.89
C ARG A 224 11.96 0.10 11.74
N PRO A 225 13.21 -0.24 11.46
CA PRO A 225 13.56 -1.36 10.58
C PRO A 225 13.00 -2.69 11.09
N GLY A 226 12.87 -3.67 10.20
CA GLY A 226 12.43 -5.01 10.58
C GLY A 226 11.98 -5.89 9.43
N ILE A 227 11.43 -7.05 9.76
CA ILE A 227 10.87 -8.00 8.79
C ILE A 227 9.46 -7.55 8.44
N PHE A 228 9.29 -7.07 7.20
CA PHE A 228 8.03 -6.60 6.68
C PHE A 228 7.27 -7.76 6.03
N ARG A 229 6.13 -8.14 6.61
CA ARG A 229 5.28 -9.22 6.12
C ARG A 229 4.25 -8.66 5.16
N ALA A 230 4.16 -9.29 4.00
CA ALA A 230 3.14 -9.02 3.00
C ALA A 230 2.63 -10.34 2.43
N LYS A 231 1.38 -10.39 2.02
CA LYS A 231 0.74 -11.60 1.50
C LYS A 231 -0.09 -11.27 0.27
N GLN A 232 -0.01 -12.11 -0.74
CA GLN A 232 -0.91 -12.12 -1.88
C GLN A 232 -1.86 -13.29 -1.71
N LEU A 233 -3.15 -13.01 -1.68
CA LEU A 233 -4.20 -14.02 -1.55
C LEU A 233 -4.54 -14.63 -2.92
N LYS A 234 -5.43 -15.63 -2.92
CA LYS A 234 -6.02 -16.18 -4.14
C LYS A 234 -6.73 -15.08 -4.92
N PHE A 235 -6.69 -15.20 -6.23
CA PHE A 235 -7.33 -14.23 -7.10
C PHE A 235 -8.86 -14.31 -6.97
N ILE A 236 -9.51 -13.18 -7.13
CA ILE A 236 -10.96 -13.10 -7.23
C ILE A 236 -11.28 -12.98 -8.72
N GLU A 237 -11.89 -14.01 -9.27
CA GLU A 237 -12.25 -14.05 -10.69
C GLU A 237 -13.41 -13.10 -10.98
N THR A 238 -13.36 -12.47 -12.14
CA THR A 238 -14.38 -11.50 -12.57
C THR A 238 -14.99 -11.84 -13.93
N LYS A 239 -14.55 -12.96 -14.51
CA LYS A 239 -15.06 -13.42 -15.80
C LYS A 239 -16.55 -13.72 -15.69
N GLY A 240 -17.35 -13.10 -16.56
CA GLY A 240 -18.81 -13.24 -16.59
C GLY A 240 -19.57 -12.33 -15.62
N LEU A 241 -18.88 -11.61 -14.73
CA LEU A 241 -19.53 -10.61 -13.87
C LEU A 241 -19.96 -9.38 -14.69
N THR A 242 -21.08 -8.80 -14.28
CA THR A 242 -21.65 -7.58 -14.85
C THR A 242 -21.54 -6.41 -13.87
N ILE A 243 -21.89 -5.22 -14.28
CA ILE A 243 -21.77 -4.03 -13.43
C ILE A 243 -22.71 -4.10 -12.21
N GLU A 244 -23.76 -4.89 -12.27
CA GLU A 244 -24.68 -5.17 -11.17
C GLU A 244 -24.00 -5.93 -10.04
N ASP A 245 -23.00 -6.76 -10.35
CA ASP A 245 -22.25 -7.54 -9.37
C ASP A 245 -21.17 -6.72 -8.64
N LYS A 246 -20.97 -5.47 -9.03
CA LYS A 246 -19.88 -4.60 -8.53
C LYS A 246 -19.86 -4.47 -7.00
N ASP A 247 -21.02 -4.25 -6.39
CA ASP A 247 -21.08 -4.04 -4.93
C ASP A 247 -20.87 -5.35 -4.17
N ALA A 248 -21.32 -6.48 -4.70
CA ALA A 248 -21.03 -7.81 -4.16
C ALA A 248 -19.54 -8.13 -4.24
N LEU A 249 -18.91 -7.89 -5.39
CA LEU A 249 -17.46 -8.08 -5.59
C LEU A 249 -16.63 -7.18 -4.65
N LYS A 250 -17.03 -5.93 -4.48
CA LYS A 250 -16.41 -4.98 -3.53
C LYS A 250 -16.49 -5.50 -2.10
N GLN A 251 -17.68 -5.93 -1.67
CA GLN A 251 -17.89 -6.43 -0.31
C GLN A 251 -17.13 -7.74 -0.06
N GLN A 252 -17.13 -8.65 -1.03
CA GLN A 252 -16.33 -9.89 -0.98
C GLN A 252 -14.85 -9.56 -0.79
N SER A 253 -14.32 -8.64 -1.60
CA SER A 253 -12.92 -8.24 -1.52
C SER A 253 -12.59 -7.56 -0.20
N PHE A 254 -13.47 -6.70 0.31
CA PHE A 254 -13.31 -6.05 1.60
C PHE A 254 -13.27 -7.08 2.74
N ASN A 255 -14.25 -7.97 2.79
CA ASN A 255 -14.35 -9.00 3.83
C ASN A 255 -13.12 -9.92 3.82
N LEU A 256 -12.63 -10.28 2.63
CA LEU A 256 -11.44 -11.12 2.48
C LEU A 256 -10.21 -10.45 3.11
N LEU A 257 -9.93 -9.18 2.77
CA LEU A 257 -8.79 -8.46 3.34
C LEU A 257 -8.98 -8.17 4.83
N TYR A 258 -10.17 -7.77 5.23
CA TYR A 258 -10.49 -7.45 6.61
C TYR A 258 -10.30 -8.66 7.53
N ASN A 259 -10.83 -9.84 7.15
CA ASN A 259 -10.72 -11.06 7.93
C ASN A 259 -9.25 -11.51 8.08
N GLU A 260 -8.45 -11.42 7.05
CA GLU A 260 -7.01 -11.74 7.13
C GLU A 260 -6.28 -10.79 8.11
N LEU A 261 -6.63 -9.49 8.08
CA LEU A 261 -6.01 -8.50 8.97
C LEU A 261 -6.40 -8.70 10.43
N ILE A 262 -7.67 -8.97 10.74
CA ILE A 262 -8.12 -9.18 12.14
C ILE A 262 -7.67 -10.50 12.73
N ASN A 263 -7.38 -11.50 11.90
CA ASN A 263 -6.85 -12.78 12.31
C ASN A 263 -5.31 -12.76 12.54
N ASP A 264 -4.61 -11.71 12.10
CA ASP A 264 -3.18 -11.56 12.38
C ASP A 264 -2.98 -10.93 13.78
N GLU A 265 -2.54 -11.72 14.74
CA GLU A 265 -2.34 -11.28 16.12
C GLU A 265 -1.35 -10.11 16.24
N LEU A 266 -0.28 -10.08 15.41
CA LEU A 266 0.71 -9.03 15.46
C LEU A 266 0.13 -7.72 14.91
N TYR A 267 -0.65 -7.79 13.84
CA TYR A 267 -1.35 -6.63 13.28
C TYR A 267 -2.32 -6.02 14.30
N MET A 268 -3.08 -6.87 14.99
CA MET A 268 -4.05 -6.43 15.99
C MET A 268 -3.41 -5.86 17.25
N LYS A 269 -2.28 -6.41 17.71
CA LYS A 269 -1.51 -5.86 18.85
C LYS A 269 -0.97 -4.46 18.56
N ASP A 270 -0.49 -4.23 17.35
CA ASP A 270 0.11 -2.94 16.97
C ASP A 270 -0.92 -1.83 16.75
N THR A 271 -2.19 -2.18 16.54
CA THR A 271 -3.28 -1.20 16.34
C THR A 271 -3.87 -0.67 17.65
N ASN A 272 -3.39 -1.10 18.83
CA ASN A 272 -3.88 -0.69 20.17
C ASN A 272 -5.41 -0.78 20.34
N ARG A 273 -6.05 -1.82 19.76
CA ARG A 273 -7.51 -1.94 19.78
C ARG A 273 -7.98 -2.91 20.83
N PRO A 274 -8.99 -2.51 21.61
CA PRO A 274 -9.76 -3.47 22.37
C PRO A 274 -10.46 -4.43 21.39
N ASN A 275 -10.44 -5.73 21.71
CA ASN A 275 -11.11 -6.82 20.96
C ASN A 275 -12.62 -6.62 20.72
N ASN A 276 -13.20 -5.52 21.15
CA ASN A 276 -14.64 -5.27 21.21
C ASN A 276 -15.20 -4.47 20.01
N GLU A 277 -14.39 -3.96 19.11
CA GLU A 277 -14.92 -3.28 17.91
C GLU A 277 -15.09 -4.25 16.73
N ARG A 278 -15.84 -5.32 16.95
CA ARG A 278 -16.40 -6.16 15.88
C ARG A 278 -17.58 -5.51 15.14
N GLU A 279 -17.92 -4.29 15.47
CA GLU A 279 -19.01 -3.54 14.86
C GLU A 279 -18.52 -2.37 14.02
N PHE A 280 -17.91 -2.64 12.89
CA PHE A 280 -18.04 -1.72 11.78
C PHE A 280 -19.26 -2.16 10.97
N LYS A 281 -20.43 -1.59 11.29
CA LYS A 281 -21.59 -1.61 10.40
C LYS A 281 -21.11 -1.03 9.07
N SER A 282 -21.15 -1.85 8.00
CA SER A 282 -21.04 -1.39 6.63
C SER A 282 -21.90 -0.14 6.48
N PRO A 283 -21.39 0.99 6.00
CA PRO A 283 -22.28 2.03 5.55
C PRO A 283 -23.06 1.47 4.35
N LEU A 284 -24.38 1.38 4.52
CA LEU A 284 -25.36 1.09 3.47
C LEU A 284 -25.23 2.05 2.29
#